data_e8183def2f4135ac8db41ceb05e3d3f9
#
_entry.id   e8183def2f4135ac8db41ceb05e3d3f9
#
_cell.length_a   1.000
_cell.length_b   1.000
_cell.length_c   1.000
_cell.angle_alpha   90.00
_cell.angle_beta   90.00
_cell.angle_gamma   90.00
#
_symmetry.space_group_name_H-M   'P 1'
#
loop_
_entity.id
_entity.type
_entity.pdbx_description
1 polymer ?
#
loop_
_entity_poly.entity_id
_entity_poly.type
_entity_poly.pdbx_seq_one_letter_code
_entity_poly.pdbx_strand_id
1 'polypeptide(L)'
;MKTTEIRIMTSGAFTAAYLALIPRLEQLTGKKLVTAATSIGTGENSIPNRLRRRESVDVVIVADSVLRGFIQEGLIVADSYTRLARSAIGMAVRKGAPKPDIGTVDALTSTLLQAQSIAYSASVSGEYLTHELLQRLGIADRVLPKCRRIEGGERVGAVIARGEAEIGFQQISELLPVPGIDHITPLPPDVQKLSIFSAGVAATSSDSDAARAVISFLSSLAASESIKNSGLEPIETH
;
A
#
# COMPACT_ATOMS: atom_id res chain seq x y z
N MET A 1 13.32 1.51 31.48
CA MET A 1 14.31 0.81 30.62
C MET A 1 14.11 1.31 29.21
N LYS A 2 15.18 1.76 28.50
CA LYS A 2 15.07 2.11 27.08
C LYS A 2 14.76 0.81 26.30
N THR A 3 13.72 0.82 25.48
CA THR A 3 13.39 -0.33 24.61
C THR A 3 14.51 -0.57 23.61
N THR A 4 14.85 -1.81 23.35
CA THR A 4 15.87 -2.22 22.38
C THR A 4 15.29 -2.39 20.97
N GLU A 5 13.99 -2.21 20.82
CA GLU A 5 13.24 -2.44 19.58
C GLU A 5 12.39 -1.21 19.22
N ILE A 6 12.17 -1.01 17.92
CA ILE A 6 11.18 -0.10 17.35
C ILE A 6 10.17 -0.95 16.59
N ARG A 7 8.90 -0.84 16.94
CA ARG A 7 7.81 -1.61 16.34
C ARG A 7 7.12 -0.80 15.26
N ILE A 8 7.08 -1.36 14.05
CA ILE A 8 6.53 -0.69 12.87
C ILE A 8 5.27 -1.42 12.40
N MET A 9 4.19 -0.70 12.16
CA MET A 9 3.05 -1.16 11.38
C MET A 9 3.07 -0.44 10.02
N THR A 10 3.15 -1.18 8.93
CA THR A 10 3.17 -0.61 7.57
C THR A 10 2.16 -1.30 6.67
N SER A 11 1.43 -0.54 5.85
CA SER A 11 0.58 -1.14 4.81
C SER A 11 1.42 -1.82 3.73
N GLY A 12 0.80 -2.77 3.00
CA GLY A 12 1.47 -3.54 1.96
C GLY A 12 2.22 -2.69 0.96
N ALA A 13 1.65 -1.55 0.56
CA ALA A 13 2.23 -0.67 -0.46
C ALA A 13 3.60 -0.09 -0.09
N PHE A 14 3.88 0.18 1.18
CA PHE A 14 5.17 0.72 1.62
C PHE A 14 6.11 -0.36 2.18
N THR A 15 5.63 -1.59 2.32
CA THR A 15 6.37 -2.69 2.97
C THR A 15 7.70 -2.99 2.27
N ALA A 16 7.74 -3.08 0.94
CA ALA A 16 8.98 -3.42 0.22
C ALA A 16 10.06 -2.34 0.41
N ALA A 17 9.69 -1.06 0.32
CA ALA A 17 10.61 0.06 0.57
C ALA A 17 11.14 0.03 2.00
N TYR A 18 10.26 -0.14 2.99
CA TYR A 18 10.61 -0.21 4.40
C TYR A 18 11.58 -1.36 4.69
N LEU A 19 11.27 -2.58 4.22
CA LEU A 19 12.11 -3.75 4.46
C LEU A 19 13.53 -3.59 3.87
N ALA A 20 13.66 -2.97 2.69
CA ALA A 20 14.95 -2.67 2.09
C ALA A 20 15.79 -1.66 2.91
N LEU A 21 15.13 -0.83 3.72
CA LEU A 21 15.77 0.20 4.53
C LEU A 21 16.05 -0.23 5.98
N ILE A 22 15.56 -1.39 6.44
CA ILE A 22 15.77 -1.87 7.82
C ILE A 22 17.24 -1.78 8.25
N PRO A 23 18.25 -2.28 7.49
CA PRO A 23 19.64 -2.26 7.97
C PRO A 23 20.14 -0.84 8.25
N ARG A 24 19.74 0.14 7.42
CA ARG A 24 20.14 1.55 7.60
C ARG A 24 19.42 2.20 8.78
N LEU A 25 18.14 1.87 8.97
CA LEU A 25 17.34 2.36 10.08
C LEU A 25 17.83 1.80 11.43
N GLU A 26 18.21 0.52 11.48
CA GLU A 26 18.80 -0.10 12.67
C GLU A 26 20.17 0.52 13.00
N GLN A 27 21.00 0.80 11.99
CA GLN A 27 22.26 1.50 12.17
C GLN A 27 22.03 2.93 12.70
N LEU A 28 21.05 3.66 12.15
CA LEU A 28 20.73 5.02 12.55
C LEU A 28 20.25 5.10 14.01
N THR A 29 19.39 4.17 14.41
CA THR A 29 18.71 4.21 15.72
C THR A 29 19.43 3.43 16.81
N GLY A 30 20.36 2.54 16.43
CA GLY A 30 20.99 1.60 17.35
C GLY A 30 19.98 0.57 17.94
N LYS A 31 18.82 0.38 17.29
CA LYS A 31 17.73 -0.48 17.77
C LYS A 31 17.29 -1.43 16.68
N LYS A 32 16.78 -2.60 17.08
CA LYS A 32 16.17 -3.57 16.16
C LYS A 32 14.80 -3.08 15.69
N LEU A 33 14.52 -3.19 14.39
CA LEU A 33 13.21 -2.91 13.83
C LEU A 33 12.36 -4.18 13.74
N VAL A 34 11.15 -4.13 14.26
CA VAL A 34 10.19 -5.24 14.27
C VAL A 34 8.95 -4.86 13.48
N THR A 35 8.69 -5.58 12.38
CA THR A 35 7.45 -5.41 11.61
C THR A 35 6.30 -6.06 12.37
N ALA A 36 5.42 -5.24 12.94
CA ALA A 36 4.33 -5.70 13.80
C ALA A 36 3.08 -6.10 13.00
N ALA A 37 2.75 -5.37 11.91
CA ALA A 37 1.60 -5.67 11.04
C ALA A 37 1.76 -5.05 9.65
N THR A 38 1.14 -5.67 8.64
CA THR A 38 1.15 -5.19 7.25
C THR A 38 -0.25 -5.15 6.59
N SER A 39 -1.30 -5.60 7.28
CA SER A 39 -2.66 -5.62 6.74
C SER A 39 -3.45 -4.38 7.14
N ILE A 40 -4.13 -3.76 6.16
CA ILE A 40 -5.01 -2.60 6.37
C ILE A 40 -6.50 -2.96 6.34
N GLY A 41 -6.86 -4.20 6.06
CA GLY A 41 -8.25 -4.65 5.97
C GLY A 41 -9.02 -4.62 7.30
N THR A 42 -10.17 -5.28 7.33
CA THR A 42 -11.09 -5.31 8.47
C THR A 42 -10.84 -6.46 9.46
N GLY A 43 -9.93 -7.37 9.15
CA GLY A 43 -9.59 -8.52 9.99
C GLY A 43 -9.08 -8.12 11.36
N GLU A 44 -9.23 -9.00 12.35
CA GLU A 44 -8.84 -8.77 13.75
C GLU A 44 -7.39 -8.29 13.90
N ASN A 45 -6.47 -8.84 13.10
CA ASN A 45 -5.04 -8.51 13.12
C ASN A 45 -4.66 -7.36 12.18
N SER A 46 -5.63 -6.64 11.63
CA SER A 46 -5.38 -5.47 10.80
C SER A 46 -4.82 -4.30 11.61
N ILE A 47 -4.06 -3.42 10.95
CA ILE A 47 -3.50 -2.21 11.56
C ILE A 47 -4.57 -1.38 12.29
N PRO A 48 -5.74 -1.06 11.68
CA PRO A 48 -6.79 -0.29 12.37
C PRO A 48 -7.24 -0.93 13.68
N ASN A 49 -7.51 -2.24 13.67
CA ASN A 49 -8.02 -2.92 14.86
C ASN A 49 -6.96 -3.05 15.96
N ARG A 50 -5.70 -3.29 15.59
CA ARG A 50 -4.59 -3.35 16.54
C ARG A 50 -4.31 -1.99 17.19
N LEU A 51 -4.35 -0.90 16.43
CA LEU A 51 -4.21 0.46 16.97
C LEU A 51 -5.35 0.82 17.94
N ARG A 52 -6.60 0.49 17.58
CA ARG A 52 -7.75 0.76 18.47
C ARG A 52 -7.70 -0.05 19.75
N ARG A 53 -7.11 -1.25 19.75
CA ARG A 53 -6.81 -2.03 20.96
C ARG A 53 -5.61 -1.47 21.74
N ARG A 54 -5.05 -0.33 21.33
CA ARG A 54 -3.88 0.30 21.98
C ARG A 54 -2.66 -0.64 22.06
N GLU A 55 -2.48 -1.48 21.06
CA GLU A 55 -1.28 -2.31 20.99
C GLU A 55 -0.03 -1.44 20.91
N SER A 56 1.05 -1.86 21.59
CA SER A 56 2.31 -1.13 21.58
C SER A 56 2.94 -1.14 20.18
N VAL A 57 3.10 0.03 19.60
CA VAL A 57 3.74 0.28 18.32
C VAL A 57 4.35 1.68 18.32
N ASP A 58 5.41 1.89 17.56
CA ASP A 58 6.13 3.17 17.55
C ASP A 58 5.83 3.97 16.26
N VAL A 59 5.85 3.34 15.11
CA VAL A 59 5.61 4.00 13.81
C VAL A 59 4.51 3.31 13.03
N VAL A 60 3.63 4.09 12.43
CA VAL A 60 2.57 3.62 11.53
C VAL A 60 2.74 4.25 10.16
N ILE A 61 2.74 3.42 9.09
CA ILE A 61 2.88 3.86 7.69
C ILE A 61 1.70 3.31 6.90
N VAL A 62 0.79 4.17 6.49
CA VAL A 62 -0.44 3.80 5.78
C VAL A 62 -0.83 4.86 4.76
N ALA A 63 -1.89 4.62 3.98
CA ALA A 63 -2.45 5.64 3.09
C ALA A 63 -2.81 6.92 3.87
N ASP A 64 -2.55 8.06 3.27
CA ASP A 64 -2.69 9.39 3.89
C ASP A 64 -4.07 9.61 4.51
N SER A 65 -5.14 9.26 3.79
CA SER A 65 -6.50 9.38 4.29
C SER A 65 -6.75 8.53 5.55
N VAL A 66 -6.17 7.34 5.61
CA VAL A 66 -6.28 6.43 6.77
C VAL A 66 -5.49 6.98 7.94
N LEU A 67 -4.27 7.49 7.71
CA LEU A 67 -3.45 8.07 8.78
C LEU A 67 -4.11 9.29 9.39
N ARG A 68 -4.72 10.15 8.57
CA ARG A 68 -5.49 11.32 9.06
C ARG A 68 -6.68 10.90 9.94
N GLY A 69 -7.37 9.82 9.58
CA GLY A 69 -8.40 9.24 10.44
C GLY A 69 -7.85 8.81 11.79
N PHE A 70 -6.70 8.14 11.83
CA PHE A 70 -6.05 7.75 13.08
C PHE A 70 -5.58 8.95 13.92
N ILE A 71 -5.18 10.04 13.29
CA ILE A 71 -4.88 11.30 14.00
C ILE A 71 -6.14 11.85 14.67
N GLN A 72 -7.27 11.87 13.96
CA GLN A 72 -8.56 12.34 14.51
C GLN A 72 -9.06 11.43 15.67
N GLU A 73 -8.79 10.13 15.59
CA GLU A 73 -9.07 9.17 16.68
C GLU A 73 -8.07 9.26 17.86
N GLY A 74 -7.05 10.13 17.79
CA GLY A 74 -6.01 10.22 18.84
C GLY A 74 -5.12 8.98 18.93
N LEU A 75 -4.99 8.21 17.85
CA LEU A 75 -4.14 7.02 17.77
C LEU A 75 -2.73 7.33 17.27
N ILE A 76 -2.57 8.47 16.59
CA ILE A 76 -1.30 8.98 16.05
C ILE A 76 -1.06 10.39 16.58
N VAL A 77 0.18 10.68 16.91
CA VAL A 77 0.64 12.00 17.36
C VAL A 77 0.63 12.96 16.16
N ALA A 78 -0.21 13.98 16.19
CA ALA A 78 -0.53 14.82 15.02
C ALA A 78 0.69 15.56 14.43
N ASP A 79 1.60 16.06 15.27
CA ASP A 79 2.79 16.79 14.84
C ASP A 79 3.90 15.89 14.24
N SER A 80 3.72 14.56 14.28
CA SER A 80 4.63 13.58 13.68
C SER A 80 4.24 13.21 12.24
N TYR A 81 3.10 13.70 11.75
CA TYR A 81 2.61 13.39 10.41
C TYR A 81 3.61 13.80 9.33
N THR A 82 3.98 12.85 8.47
CA THR A 82 4.94 13.07 7.37
C THR A 82 4.52 12.28 6.14
N ARG A 83 4.41 12.93 4.99
CA ARG A 83 4.20 12.27 3.70
C ARG A 83 5.51 11.64 3.24
N LEU A 84 5.46 10.40 2.74
CA LEU A 84 6.65 9.66 2.32
C LEU A 84 6.72 9.44 0.82
N ALA A 85 5.64 8.97 0.21
CA ALA A 85 5.65 8.59 -1.19
C ALA A 85 4.26 8.61 -1.82
N ARG A 86 4.23 8.62 -3.18
CA ARG A 86 3.04 8.36 -3.99
C ARG A 86 3.13 6.96 -4.58
N SER A 87 1.98 6.34 -4.79
CA SER A 87 1.86 5.04 -5.43
C SER A 87 0.77 5.06 -6.49
N ALA A 88 1.06 4.51 -7.65
CA ALA A 88 0.11 4.34 -8.75
C ALA A 88 -0.59 2.98 -8.63
N ILE A 89 -1.82 2.90 -9.14
CA ILE A 89 -2.55 1.64 -9.31
C ILE A 89 -2.10 1.02 -10.64
N GLY A 90 -1.80 -0.27 -10.61
CA GLY A 90 -1.50 -1.05 -11.79
C GLY A 90 -2.39 -2.27 -11.94
N MET A 91 -2.44 -2.77 -13.16
CA MET A 91 -3.01 -4.06 -13.52
C MET A 91 -1.90 -5.08 -13.70
N ALA A 92 -2.14 -6.31 -13.27
CA ALA A 92 -1.26 -7.45 -13.53
C ALA A 92 -2.03 -8.63 -14.08
N VAL A 93 -1.32 -9.48 -14.83
CA VAL A 93 -1.80 -10.80 -15.30
C VAL A 93 -0.86 -11.89 -14.79
N ARG A 94 -1.29 -13.16 -14.88
CA ARG A 94 -0.43 -14.31 -14.59
C ARG A 94 0.72 -14.36 -15.61
N LYS A 95 1.89 -14.77 -15.18
CA LYS A 95 3.05 -14.96 -16.04
C LYS A 95 2.73 -15.87 -17.22
N GLY A 96 3.02 -15.36 -18.43
CA GLY A 96 2.73 -16.06 -19.69
C GLY A 96 1.29 -15.97 -20.19
N ALA A 97 0.38 -15.33 -19.46
CA ALA A 97 -0.98 -15.06 -19.93
C ALA A 97 -0.99 -13.93 -20.99
N PRO A 98 -2.07 -13.80 -21.78
CA PRO A 98 -2.27 -12.66 -22.67
C PRO A 98 -2.11 -11.33 -21.91
N LYS A 99 -1.52 -10.34 -22.57
CA LYS A 99 -1.24 -9.01 -21.98
C LYS A 99 -2.23 -7.99 -22.58
N PRO A 100 -3.40 -7.78 -21.96
CA PRO A 100 -4.38 -6.86 -22.51
C PRO A 100 -3.85 -5.43 -22.47
N ASP A 101 -4.20 -4.65 -23.49
CA ASP A 101 -3.89 -3.23 -23.52
C ASP A 101 -4.81 -2.45 -22.55
N ILE A 102 -4.21 -1.60 -21.74
CA ILE A 102 -4.89 -0.64 -20.88
C ILE A 102 -4.28 0.77 -21.00
N GLY A 103 -3.56 1.06 -22.08
CA GLY A 103 -2.83 2.33 -22.25
C GLY A 103 -3.74 3.55 -22.45
N THR A 104 -5.00 3.36 -22.79
CA THR A 104 -6.03 4.41 -22.91
C THR A 104 -7.26 4.05 -22.09
N VAL A 105 -8.13 5.03 -21.83
CA VAL A 105 -9.41 4.81 -21.11
C VAL A 105 -10.30 3.82 -21.87
N ASP A 106 -10.34 3.92 -23.19
CA ASP A 106 -11.15 3.02 -24.04
C ASP A 106 -10.60 1.59 -24.01
N ALA A 107 -9.28 1.43 -24.11
CA ALA A 107 -8.61 0.12 -24.01
C ALA A 107 -8.83 -0.52 -22.64
N LEU A 108 -8.67 0.25 -21.54
CA LEU A 108 -8.99 -0.19 -20.18
C LEU A 108 -10.45 -0.61 -20.06
N THR A 109 -11.39 0.20 -20.56
CA THR A 109 -12.82 -0.10 -20.54
C THR A 109 -13.12 -1.39 -21.28
N SER A 110 -12.56 -1.58 -22.46
CA SER A 110 -12.70 -2.80 -23.25
C SER A 110 -12.14 -4.03 -22.50
N THR A 111 -10.96 -3.92 -21.93
CA THR A 111 -10.31 -4.97 -21.14
C THR A 111 -11.17 -5.36 -19.92
N LEU A 112 -11.68 -4.38 -19.16
CA LEU A 112 -12.56 -4.63 -18.02
C LEU A 112 -13.86 -5.34 -18.41
N LEU A 113 -14.45 -4.96 -19.56
CA LEU A 113 -15.68 -5.58 -20.06
C LEU A 113 -15.46 -7.01 -20.56
N GLN A 114 -14.29 -7.31 -21.14
CA GLN A 114 -13.95 -8.63 -21.69
C GLN A 114 -13.45 -9.62 -20.65
N ALA A 115 -12.79 -9.13 -19.59
CA ALA A 115 -12.24 -9.98 -18.53
C ALA A 115 -13.32 -10.90 -17.93
N GLN A 116 -12.95 -12.15 -17.69
CA GLN A 116 -13.85 -13.16 -17.07
C GLN A 116 -13.87 -13.03 -15.54
N SER A 117 -12.75 -12.62 -14.94
CA SER A 117 -12.62 -12.43 -13.51
C SER A 117 -11.57 -11.38 -13.16
N ILE A 118 -11.86 -10.55 -12.18
CA ILE A 118 -11.05 -9.40 -11.78
C ILE A 118 -10.81 -9.45 -10.27
N ALA A 119 -9.54 -9.51 -9.85
CA ALA A 119 -9.18 -9.40 -8.44
C ALA A 119 -8.79 -7.96 -8.07
N TYR A 120 -9.21 -7.50 -6.89
CA TYR A 120 -8.82 -6.20 -6.37
C TYR A 120 -8.62 -6.23 -4.85
N SER A 121 -7.79 -5.33 -4.33
CA SER A 121 -7.47 -5.31 -2.90
C SER A 121 -8.56 -4.64 -2.05
N ALA A 122 -8.71 -5.07 -0.80
CA ALA A 122 -9.54 -4.42 0.20
C ALA A 122 -8.88 -3.15 0.78
N SER A 123 -8.26 -2.33 -0.08
CA SER A 123 -7.54 -1.10 0.28
C SER A 123 -8.00 0.07 -0.57
N VAL A 124 -7.39 1.25 -0.38
CA VAL A 124 -7.75 2.49 -1.10
C VAL A 124 -7.74 2.33 -2.64
N SER A 125 -6.91 1.45 -3.20
CA SER A 125 -6.91 1.19 -4.65
C SER A 125 -8.13 0.40 -5.10
N GLY A 126 -8.58 -0.57 -4.32
CA GLY A 126 -9.79 -1.33 -4.61
C GLY A 126 -11.06 -0.51 -4.41
N GLU A 127 -11.12 0.31 -3.37
CA GLU A 127 -12.22 1.26 -3.15
C GLU A 127 -12.35 2.23 -4.34
N TYR A 128 -11.22 2.79 -4.81
CA TYR A 128 -11.21 3.62 -6.00
C TYR A 128 -11.74 2.88 -7.24
N LEU A 129 -11.23 1.68 -7.50
CA LEU A 129 -11.64 0.86 -8.65
C LEU A 129 -13.15 0.67 -8.68
N THR A 130 -13.72 0.21 -7.56
CA THR A 130 -15.10 -0.28 -7.52
C THR A 130 -16.13 0.83 -7.29
N HIS A 131 -15.82 1.82 -6.45
CA HIS A 131 -16.78 2.87 -6.08
C HIS A 131 -16.64 4.16 -6.92
N GLU A 132 -15.49 4.39 -7.56
CA GLU A 132 -15.28 5.60 -8.34
C GLU A 132 -15.06 5.27 -9.83
N LEU A 133 -14.03 4.48 -10.18
CA LEU A 133 -13.61 4.28 -11.57
C LEU A 133 -14.67 3.58 -12.41
N LEU A 134 -15.20 2.44 -11.96
CA LEU A 134 -16.21 1.69 -12.71
C LEU A 134 -17.50 2.49 -12.90
N GLN A 135 -17.88 3.31 -11.93
CA GLN A 135 -19.04 4.22 -12.04
C GLN A 135 -18.76 5.31 -13.07
N ARG A 136 -17.61 5.96 -13.00
CA ARG A 136 -17.17 7.00 -13.93
C ARG A 136 -17.10 6.51 -15.38
N LEU A 137 -16.72 5.24 -15.59
CA LEU A 137 -16.69 4.60 -16.91
C LEU A 137 -18.08 4.10 -17.37
N GLY A 138 -19.10 4.13 -16.52
CA GLY A 138 -20.46 3.68 -16.86
C GLY A 138 -20.57 2.16 -17.06
N ILE A 139 -19.66 1.36 -16.49
CA ILE A 139 -19.61 -0.09 -16.67
C ILE A 139 -19.76 -0.90 -15.38
N ALA A 140 -20.07 -0.24 -14.28
CA ALA A 140 -20.11 -0.87 -12.96
C ALA A 140 -21.03 -2.11 -12.92
N ASP A 141 -22.26 -2.01 -13.41
CA ASP A 141 -23.25 -3.10 -13.39
C ASP A 141 -22.78 -4.36 -14.15
N ARG A 142 -21.93 -4.17 -15.18
CA ARG A 142 -21.41 -5.25 -16.02
C ARG A 142 -20.12 -5.87 -15.45
N VAL A 143 -19.32 -5.08 -14.73
CA VAL A 143 -17.98 -5.47 -14.27
C VAL A 143 -17.98 -5.93 -12.83
N LEU A 144 -18.71 -5.27 -11.91
CA LEU A 144 -18.75 -5.65 -10.49
C LEU A 144 -19.10 -7.13 -10.23
N PRO A 145 -20.03 -7.77 -10.98
CA PRO A 145 -20.31 -9.20 -10.78
C PRO A 145 -19.14 -10.15 -11.02
N LYS A 146 -18.10 -9.67 -11.75
CA LYS A 146 -16.87 -10.41 -12.06
C LYS A 146 -15.72 -10.08 -11.10
N CYS A 147 -15.94 -9.13 -10.21
CA CYS A 147 -14.91 -8.63 -9.30
C CYS A 147 -14.88 -9.44 -8.00
N ARG A 148 -13.67 -9.82 -7.59
CA ARG A 148 -13.41 -10.51 -6.32
C ARG A 148 -12.54 -9.60 -5.44
N ARG A 149 -13.06 -9.21 -4.29
CA ARG A 149 -12.32 -8.49 -3.26
C ARG A 149 -11.38 -9.44 -2.52
N ILE A 150 -10.11 -9.08 -2.43
CA ILE A 150 -9.08 -9.86 -1.74
C ILE A 150 -8.83 -9.23 -0.37
N GLU A 151 -9.00 -10.02 0.67
CA GLU A 151 -8.96 -9.61 2.09
C GLU A 151 -7.92 -10.41 2.90
N GLY A 152 -7.87 -10.17 4.21
CA GLY A 152 -7.09 -10.98 5.14
C GLY A 152 -5.56 -10.85 5.01
N GLY A 153 -5.08 -9.82 4.31
CA GLY A 153 -3.64 -9.64 4.07
C GLY A 153 -3.11 -10.44 2.87
N GLU A 154 -3.97 -11.16 2.15
CA GLU A 154 -3.61 -11.80 0.90
C GLU A 154 -3.33 -10.74 -0.18
N ARG A 155 -2.31 -10.98 -1.02
CA ARG A 155 -1.97 -10.09 -2.13
C ARG A 155 -2.73 -10.45 -3.39
N VAL A 156 -3.27 -9.46 -4.08
CA VAL A 156 -3.92 -9.65 -5.39
C VAL A 156 -3.00 -10.38 -6.37
N GLY A 157 -1.72 -10.01 -6.42
CA GLY A 157 -0.75 -10.68 -7.28
C GLY A 157 -0.59 -12.18 -6.99
N ALA A 158 -0.74 -12.64 -5.74
CA ALA A 158 -0.69 -14.06 -5.41
C ALA A 158 -1.92 -14.81 -5.97
N VAL A 159 -3.10 -14.21 -5.91
CA VAL A 159 -4.34 -14.75 -6.49
C VAL A 159 -4.20 -14.88 -8.01
N ILE A 160 -3.65 -13.85 -8.68
CA ILE A 160 -3.35 -13.86 -10.11
C ILE A 160 -2.32 -14.94 -10.46
N ALA A 161 -1.23 -15.06 -9.70
CA ALA A 161 -0.18 -16.05 -9.94
C ALA A 161 -0.72 -17.49 -9.90
N ARG A 162 -1.69 -17.78 -9.04
CA ARG A 162 -2.38 -19.08 -8.96
C ARG A 162 -3.43 -19.29 -10.04
N GLY A 163 -3.76 -18.25 -10.83
CA GLY A 163 -4.78 -18.31 -11.87
C GLY A 163 -6.23 -18.29 -11.34
N GLU A 164 -6.44 -17.82 -10.12
CA GLU A 164 -7.75 -17.69 -9.49
C GLU A 164 -8.53 -16.45 -9.97
N ALA A 165 -7.85 -15.52 -10.65
CA ALA A 165 -8.45 -14.45 -11.41
C ALA A 165 -7.61 -14.17 -12.67
N GLU A 166 -8.25 -13.66 -13.72
CA GLU A 166 -7.61 -13.38 -15.01
C GLU A 166 -6.72 -12.15 -14.95
N ILE A 167 -7.25 -11.05 -14.41
CA ILE A 167 -6.54 -9.80 -14.21
C ILE A 167 -6.69 -9.31 -12.75
N GLY A 168 -5.76 -8.51 -12.28
CA GLY A 168 -5.83 -7.97 -10.92
C GLY A 168 -5.30 -6.55 -10.82
N PHE A 169 -5.92 -5.78 -9.93
CA PHE A 169 -5.58 -4.38 -9.68
C PHE A 169 -5.15 -4.17 -8.23
N GLN A 170 -3.98 -3.56 -8.06
CA GLN A 170 -3.43 -3.19 -6.76
C GLN A 170 -2.41 -2.05 -6.93
N GLN A 171 -1.87 -1.52 -5.84
CA GLN A 171 -0.73 -0.62 -5.91
C GLN A 171 0.45 -1.33 -6.62
N ILE A 172 1.12 -0.64 -7.55
CA ILE A 172 2.24 -1.22 -8.30
C ILE A 172 3.32 -1.76 -7.36
N SER A 173 3.60 -1.06 -6.27
CA SER A 173 4.56 -1.47 -5.25
C SER A 173 4.22 -2.78 -4.53
N GLU A 174 2.95 -3.18 -4.52
CA GLU A 174 2.51 -4.47 -3.98
C GLU A 174 2.54 -5.59 -5.01
N LEU A 175 2.41 -5.25 -6.30
CA LEU A 175 2.47 -6.21 -7.40
C LEU A 175 3.92 -6.60 -7.73
N LEU A 176 4.83 -5.61 -7.82
CA LEU A 176 6.21 -5.82 -8.24
C LEU A 176 6.96 -6.96 -7.53
N PRO A 177 6.85 -7.13 -6.21
CA PRO A 177 7.59 -8.20 -5.51
C PRO A 177 6.94 -9.58 -5.63
N VAL A 178 5.80 -9.73 -6.30
CA VAL A 178 5.07 -11.01 -6.36
C VAL A 178 5.59 -11.87 -7.52
N PRO A 179 6.12 -13.07 -7.26
CA PRO A 179 6.53 -13.98 -8.33
C PRO A 179 5.30 -14.57 -9.03
N GLY A 180 5.45 -14.93 -10.30
CA GLY A 180 4.40 -15.62 -11.06
C GLY A 180 3.36 -14.69 -11.72
N ILE A 181 3.53 -13.39 -11.62
CA ILE A 181 2.76 -12.40 -12.39
C ILE A 181 3.65 -11.68 -13.40
N ASP A 182 3.03 -11.02 -14.37
CA ASP A 182 3.67 -10.31 -15.48
C ASP A 182 2.83 -9.11 -15.88
N HIS A 183 3.35 -8.29 -16.80
CA HIS A 183 2.64 -7.18 -17.40
C HIS A 183 2.00 -6.24 -16.35
N ILE A 184 2.84 -5.75 -15.43
CA ILE A 184 2.40 -4.75 -14.45
C ILE A 184 2.35 -3.40 -15.17
N THR A 185 1.14 -2.97 -15.53
CA THR A 185 0.91 -1.74 -16.31
C THR A 185 0.08 -0.75 -15.47
N PRO A 186 0.50 0.51 -15.34
CA PRO A 186 -0.28 1.52 -14.63
C PRO A 186 -1.60 1.79 -15.36
N LEU A 187 -2.60 2.23 -14.63
CA LEU A 187 -3.84 2.76 -15.22
C LEU A 187 -3.51 3.97 -16.12
N PRO A 188 -4.34 4.24 -17.16
CA PRO A 188 -4.18 5.44 -17.99
C PRO A 188 -4.14 6.72 -17.14
N PRO A 189 -3.32 7.72 -17.51
CA PRO A 189 -3.17 8.96 -16.73
C PRO A 189 -4.50 9.65 -16.40
N ASP A 190 -5.44 9.66 -17.33
CA ASP A 190 -6.75 10.31 -17.17
C ASP A 190 -7.63 9.70 -16.08
N VAL A 191 -7.37 8.45 -15.73
CA VAL A 191 -8.11 7.69 -14.71
C VAL A 191 -7.20 7.12 -13.63
N GLN A 192 -5.92 7.50 -13.61
CA GLN A 192 -5.00 7.11 -12.55
C GLN A 192 -5.31 7.88 -11.27
N LYS A 193 -5.37 7.18 -10.15
CA LYS A 193 -5.44 7.79 -8.81
C LYS A 193 -4.16 7.46 -8.05
N LEU A 194 -3.33 8.47 -7.85
CA LEU A 194 -2.13 8.33 -7.03
C LEU A 194 -2.52 8.32 -5.56
N SER A 195 -2.14 7.27 -4.86
CA SER A 195 -2.30 7.17 -3.40
C SER A 195 -1.06 7.73 -2.71
N ILE A 196 -1.25 8.67 -1.77
CA ILE A 196 -0.16 9.14 -0.91
C ILE A 196 -0.05 8.18 0.28
N PHE A 197 1.17 7.80 0.64
CA PHE A 197 1.50 7.05 1.85
C PHE A 197 2.24 7.97 2.82
N SER A 198 1.78 7.98 4.06
CA SER A 198 2.28 8.85 5.12
C SER A 198 2.62 8.04 6.35
N ALA A 199 3.53 8.58 7.17
CA ALA A 199 3.93 8.02 8.45
C ALA A 199 3.56 8.93 9.61
N GLY A 200 3.42 8.33 10.79
CA GLY A 200 3.24 9.05 12.04
C GLY A 200 3.66 8.20 13.24
N VAL A 201 4.02 8.87 14.32
CA VAL A 201 4.33 8.25 15.61
C VAL A 201 3.02 7.79 16.27
N ALA A 202 2.94 6.55 16.69
CA ALA A 202 1.76 6.05 17.39
C ALA A 202 1.67 6.67 18.80
N ALA A 203 0.44 6.94 19.26
CA ALA A 203 0.20 7.45 20.61
C ALA A 203 0.63 6.47 21.72
N THR A 204 0.86 5.21 21.37
CA THR A 204 1.37 4.16 22.27
C THR A 204 2.88 3.98 22.21
N SER A 205 3.60 4.82 21.44
CA SER A 205 5.06 4.70 21.31
C SER A 205 5.75 4.86 22.65
N SER A 206 6.65 3.94 22.92
CA SER A 206 7.52 3.96 24.12
C SER A 206 8.82 4.74 23.89
N ASP A 207 9.14 5.09 22.63
CA ASP A 207 10.31 5.87 22.25
C ASP A 207 10.00 6.77 21.02
N SER A 208 9.34 7.89 21.32
CA SER A 208 8.92 8.85 20.29
C SER A 208 10.10 9.47 19.54
N ASP A 209 11.26 9.64 20.18
CA ASP A 209 12.44 10.23 19.55
C ASP A 209 13.01 9.28 18.48
N ALA A 210 13.14 8.00 18.82
CA ALA A 210 13.58 6.99 17.85
C ALA A 210 12.56 6.80 16.72
N ALA A 211 11.25 6.84 17.02
CA ALA A 211 10.20 6.79 16.01
C ALA A 211 10.26 7.99 15.04
N ARG A 212 10.48 9.22 15.56
CA ARG A 212 10.67 10.41 14.72
C ARG A 212 11.94 10.32 13.86
N ALA A 213 13.04 9.78 14.38
CA ALA A 213 14.25 9.56 13.61
C ALA A 213 14.02 8.61 12.43
N VAL A 214 13.26 7.53 12.63
CA VAL A 214 12.83 6.61 11.56
C VAL A 214 12.03 7.36 10.50
N ILE A 215 11.01 8.12 10.90
CA ILE A 215 10.15 8.87 9.96
C ILE A 215 10.95 9.91 9.17
N SER A 216 11.82 10.65 9.84
CA SER A 216 12.71 11.64 9.22
C SER A 216 13.64 11.00 8.17
N PHE A 217 14.22 9.84 8.50
CA PHE A 217 15.03 9.10 7.53
C PHE A 217 14.21 8.63 6.32
N LEU A 218 13.02 8.07 6.54
CA LEU A 218 12.15 7.58 5.46
C LEU A 218 11.69 8.69 4.50
N SER A 219 11.60 9.95 4.97
CA SER A 219 11.27 11.12 4.14
C SER A 219 12.47 11.83 3.53
N SER A 220 13.68 11.35 3.80
CA SER A 220 14.93 11.97 3.32
C SER A 220 15.36 11.47 1.94
N LEU A 221 16.21 12.22 1.27
CA LEU A 221 16.86 11.82 0.01
C LEU A 221 17.60 10.48 0.14
N ALA A 222 18.11 10.16 1.33
CA ALA A 222 18.81 8.90 1.59
C ALA A 222 17.92 7.64 1.43
N ALA A 223 16.59 7.78 1.55
CA ALA A 223 15.63 6.68 1.35
C ALA A 223 15.10 6.62 -0.10
N SER A 224 15.28 7.68 -0.90
CA SER A 224 14.61 7.87 -2.19
C SER A 224 14.87 6.73 -3.18
N GLU A 225 16.08 6.23 -3.28
CA GLU A 225 16.43 5.14 -4.20
C GLU A 225 15.67 3.84 -3.84
N SER A 226 15.65 3.46 -2.57
CA SER A 226 14.93 2.26 -2.12
C SER A 226 13.41 2.40 -2.32
N ILE A 227 12.88 3.60 -2.13
CA ILE A 227 11.46 3.90 -2.39
C ILE A 227 11.17 3.76 -3.88
N LYS A 228 11.97 4.35 -4.78
CA LYS A 228 11.82 4.23 -6.24
C LYS A 228 11.90 2.77 -6.70
N ASN A 229 12.89 2.03 -6.21
CA ASN A 229 13.08 0.62 -6.56
C ASN A 229 11.92 -0.29 -6.12
N SER A 230 11.12 0.15 -5.15
CA SER A 230 9.89 -0.55 -4.74
C SER A 230 8.66 -0.19 -5.58
N GLY A 231 8.78 0.65 -6.61
CA GLY A 231 7.66 1.09 -7.45
C GLY A 231 6.85 2.25 -6.87
N LEU A 232 7.41 2.98 -5.92
CA LEU A 232 6.85 4.19 -5.34
C LEU A 232 7.58 5.43 -5.86
N GLU A 233 6.92 6.57 -5.83
CA GLU A 233 7.50 7.89 -6.09
C GLU A 233 7.71 8.62 -4.77
N PRO A 234 8.97 8.90 -4.33
CA PRO A 234 9.22 9.62 -3.09
C PRO A 234 8.65 11.03 -3.14
N ILE A 235 8.15 11.51 -2.00
CA ILE A 235 7.78 12.90 -1.81
C ILE A 235 8.93 13.57 -1.07
N GLU A 236 9.65 14.44 -1.78
CA GLU A 236 10.74 15.20 -1.19
C GLU A 236 10.16 16.28 -0.26
N THR A 237 10.55 16.24 1.00
CA THR A 237 10.32 17.34 1.95
C THR A 237 11.51 18.30 1.83
N HIS A 238 11.24 19.50 1.31
CA HIS A 238 12.19 20.59 1.27
C HIS A 238 12.43 21.18 2.66
#